data_9a54618504ad4fa194ff7a8fec0429b1
#
_entry.id   9a54618504ad4fa194ff7a8fec0429b1
#
_cell.length_a   1.000
_cell.length_b   1.000
_cell.length_c   1.000
_cell.angle_alpha   90.00
_cell.angle_beta   90.00
_cell.angle_gamma   90.00
#
_symmetry.space_group_name_H-M   'P 1'
#
loop_
_entity.id
_entity.type
_entity.pdbx_description
1 polymer ?
#
loop_
_entity_poly.entity_id
_entity_poly.type
_entity_poly.pdbx_seq_one_letter_code
_entity_poly.pdbx_strand_id
1 'polypeptide(L)'
;MLRTRRLGHYAHVDVHIMVAPKLSVSEGHHISETVEKVLKESFDTINDVTVHIDPEDDEQEARSMHLPLRSELINALKHQWSTVPELDAIDEITLHYLTGEISVEACMPLEKVGDLELTKELQARFHEASMQVPSVGKAVLRFH
;
A
#
# COMPACT_ATOMS: atom_id res chain seq x y z
N MET A 1 11.54 8.62 12.84
CA MET A 1 12.58 8.28 13.86
C MET A 1 13.98 8.43 13.26
N LEU A 2 15.01 8.78 14.08
CA LEU A 2 16.41 8.86 13.65
C LEU A 2 17.27 8.15 14.72
N ARG A 3 18.14 7.23 14.28
CA ARG A 3 19.13 6.56 15.16
C ARG A 3 20.52 6.68 14.54
N THR A 4 21.53 6.87 15.37
CA THR A 4 22.92 6.91 14.96
C THR A 4 23.75 5.96 15.80
N ARG A 5 24.67 5.23 15.17
CA ARG A 5 25.65 4.36 15.84
C ARG A 5 27.05 4.74 15.40
N ARG A 6 27.94 4.96 16.35
CA ARG A 6 29.32 5.30 16.05
C ARG A 6 30.20 4.04 16.04
N LEU A 7 30.97 3.88 14.96
CA LEU A 7 31.95 2.82 14.77
C LEU A 7 33.34 3.45 14.46
N GLY A 8 34.12 3.67 15.49
CA GLY A 8 35.42 4.36 15.36
C GLY A 8 35.20 5.83 14.93
N HIS A 9 35.69 6.18 13.76
CA HIS A 9 35.57 7.54 13.19
C HIS A 9 34.32 7.73 12.36
N TYR A 10 33.59 6.69 12.03
CA TYR A 10 32.40 6.72 11.20
C TYR A 10 31.12 6.58 12.00
N ALA A 11 30.05 7.09 11.44
CA ALA A 11 28.69 6.94 11.93
C ALA A 11 27.82 6.17 10.92
N HIS A 12 27.01 5.25 11.45
CA HIS A 12 25.91 4.65 10.72
C HIS A 12 24.62 5.33 11.15
N VAL A 13 23.75 5.62 10.19
CA VAL A 13 22.50 6.35 10.40
C VAL A 13 21.33 5.48 9.93
N ASP A 14 20.38 5.24 10.84
CA ASP A 14 19.07 4.66 10.50
C ASP A 14 18.03 5.78 10.58
N VAL A 15 17.34 6.06 9.48
CA VAL A 15 16.31 7.10 9.42
C VAL A 15 15.01 6.53 8.87
N HIS A 16 13.91 6.89 9.52
CA HIS A 16 12.55 6.58 9.08
C HIS A 16 11.92 7.84 8.52
N ILE A 17 11.37 7.73 7.32
CA ILE A 17 10.72 8.81 6.59
C ILE A 17 9.28 8.43 6.33
N MET A 18 8.38 9.22 6.88
CA MET A 18 6.96 9.06 6.62
C MET A 18 6.61 9.67 5.27
N VAL A 19 5.90 8.92 4.44
CA VAL A 19 5.48 9.32 3.11
C VAL A 19 3.97 9.12 2.94
N ALA A 20 3.40 9.73 1.89
CA ALA A 20 1.99 9.51 1.58
C ALA A 20 1.73 8.02 1.26
N PRO A 21 0.70 7.38 1.85
CA PRO A 21 0.43 5.95 1.70
C PRO A 21 0.17 5.47 0.26
N LYS A 22 -0.09 6.41 -0.65
CA LYS A 22 -0.38 6.12 -2.06
C LYS A 22 0.82 6.32 -2.99
N LEU A 23 1.99 6.63 -2.44
CA LEU A 23 3.21 6.66 -3.23
C LEU A 23 3.52 5.26 -3.78
N SER A 24 4.03 5.23 -5.01
CA SER A 24 4.51 3.98 -5.58
C SER A 24 5.80 3.53 -4.88
N VAL A 25 6.08 2.22 -4.92
CA VAL A 25 7.33 1.66 -4.39
C VAL A 25 8.55 2.33 -5.05
N SER A 26 8.47 2.64 -6.35
CA SER A 26 9.57 3.30 -7.07
C SER A 26 9.78 4.75 -6.64
N GLU A 27 8.73 5.49 -6.31
CA GLU A 27 8.85 6.85 -5.73
C GLU A 27 9.47 6.77 -4.32
N GLY A 28 9.00 5.86 -3.49
CA GLY A 28 9.57 5.63 -2.17
C GLY A 28 11.06 5.26 -2.24
N HIS A 29 11.43 4.39 -3.16
CA HIS A 29 12.83 4.02 -3.40
C HIS A 29 13.67 5.24 -3.82
N HIS A 30 13.20 6.06 -4.74
CA HIS A 30 13.90 7.28 -5.18
C HIS A 30 14.07 8.28 -4.03
N ILE A 31 13.07 8.43 -3.15
CA ILE A 31 13.18 9.25 -1.95
C ILE A 31 14.29 8.71 -1.03
N SER A 32 14.35 7.39 -0.81
CA SER A 32 15.37 6.79 0.05
C SER A 32 16.79 7.03 -0.47
N GLU A 33 17.02 6.82 -1.77
CA GLU A 33 18.32 7.09 -2.41
C GLU A 33 18.72 8.57 -2.32
N THR A 34 17.74 9.48 -2.50
CA THR A 34 17.99 10.92 -2.40
C THR A 34 18.41 11.33 -0.99
N VAL A 35 17.73 10.80 0.03
CA VAL A 35 18.06 11.09 1.43
C VAL A 35 19.43 10.51 1.81
N GLU A 36 19.70 9.27 1.42
CA GLU A 36 21.00 8.64 1.63
C GLU A 36 22.13 9.49 1.04
N LYS A 37 21.99 9.91 -0.22
CA LYS A 37 22.96 10.76 -0.90
C LYS A 37 23.17 12.09 -0.18
N VAL A 38 22.09 12.80 0.17
CA VAL A 38 22.18 14.10 0.87
C VAL A 38 22.89 13.98 2.20
N LEU A 39 22.59 12.92 2.99
CA LEU A 39 23.24 12.70 4.28
C LEU A 39 24.73 12.40 4.13
N LYS A 40 25.11 11.53 3.18
CA LYS A 40 26.52 11.21 2.92
C LYS A 40 27.32 12.40 2.39
N GLU A 41 26.73 13.25 1.56
CA GLU A 41 27.37 14.46 1.03
C GLU A 41 27.45 15.60 2.07
N SER A 42 26.54 15.64 3.05
CA SER A 42 26.51 16.68 4.08
C SER A 42 27.43 16.41 5.28
N PHE A 43 27.83 15.16 5.50
CA PHE A 43 28.58 14.80 6.70
C PHE A 43 29.67 13.76 6.38
N ASP A 44 30.92 14.18 6.34
CA ASP A 44 32.09 13.31 6.05
C ASP A 44 32.24 12.12 7.00
N THR A 45 31.64 12.19 8.17
CA THR A 45 31.68 11.09 9.18
C THR A 45 30.60 10.05 8.96
N ILE A 46 29.63 10.28 8.10
CA ILE A 46 28.58 9.29 7.78
C ILE A 46 29.08 8.37 6.67
N ASN A 47 29.24 7.09 7.00
CA ASN A 47 29.69 6.06 6.06
C ASN A 47 28.55 5.22 5.52
N ASP A 48 27.51 5.00 6.33
CA ASP A 48 26.37 4.16 5.98
C ASP A 48 25.06 4.78 6.45
N VAL A 49 24.04 4.70 5.60
CA VAL A 49 22.70 5.24 5.85
C VAL A 49 21.69 4.20 5.44
N THR A 50 20.85 3.79 6.38
CA THR A 50 19.66 2.99 6.11
C THR A 50 18.44 3.88 6.18
N VAL A 51 17.69 3.97 5.09
CA VAL A 51 16.46 4.74 5.00
C VAL A 51 15.27 3.80 4.93
N HIS A 52 14.39 3.89 5.94
CA HIS A 52 13.09 3.22 5.95
C HIS A 52 12.04 4.19 5.44
N ILE A 53 11.19 3.72 4.52
CA ILE A 53 10.07 4.47 3.99
C ILE A 53 8.78 3.89 4.60
N ASP A 54 8.12 4.68 5.43
CA ASP A 54 6.96 4.26 6.19
C ASP A 54 5.70 4.97 5.68
N PRO A 55 4.63 4.24 5.30
CA PRO A 55 3.36 4.83 4.87
C PRO A 55 2.50 5.32 6.03
N GLU A 56 2.85 4.93 7.27
CA GLU A 56 2.17 5.29 8.52
C GLU A 56 3.16 5.30 9.69
N ASP A 57 2.75 5.86 10.83
CA ASP A 57 3.59 5.88 12.03
C ASP A 57 3.44 4.57 12.81
N ASP A 58 4.34 3.63 12.55
CA ASP A 58 4.38 2.30 13.20
C ASP A 58 4.51 2.34 14.74
N GLU A 59 4.86 3.49 15.33
CA GLU A 59 4.94 3.64 16.79
C GLU A 59 3.56 3.95 17.39
N GLN A 60 2.62 4.48 16.61
CA GLN A 60 1.31 4.93 17.06
C GLN A 60 0.14 4.11 16.49
N GLU A 61 0.34 3.48 15.33
CA GLU A 61 -0.72 2.79 14.62
C GLU A 61 -0.74 1.27 14.91
N ALA A 62 -1.89 0.66 14.67
CA ALA A 62 -2.05 -0.78 14.81
C ALA A 62 -1.23 -1.52 13.74
N ARG A 63 -0.33 -2.39 14.19
CA ARG A 63 0.53 -3.15 13.27
C ARG A 63 -0.29 -4.09 12.39
N SER A 64 0.01 -4.07 11.09
CA SER A 64 -0.67 -4.90 10.09
C SER A 64 -0.15 -6.35 10.01
N MET A 65 0.67 -6.80 10.98
CA MET A 65 1.32 -8.12 10.98
C MET A 65 0.35 -9.32 11.05
N HIS A 66 -0.87 -9.11 11.51
CA HIS A 66 -1.91 -10.14 11.60
C HIS A 66 -2.73 -10.28 10.31
N LEU A 67 -2.54 -9.37 9.35
CA LEU A 67 -3.29 -9.35 8.11
C LEU A 67 -2.81 -10.43 7.13
N PRO A 68 -3.69 -11.00 6.31
CA PRO A 68 -3.32 -12.00 5.33
C PRO A 68 -2.40 -11.42 4.25
N LEU A 69 -1.53 -12.26 3.69
CA LEU A 69 -0.71 -11.88 2.54
C LEU A 69 -1.58 -11.69 1.29
N ARG A 70 -1.06 -10.97 0.30
CA ARG A 70 -1.76 -10.67 -0.96
C ARG A 70 -2.43 -11.89 -1.59
N SER A 71 -1.74 -13.02 -1.68
CA SER A 71 -2.26 -14.24 -2.32
C SER A 71 -3.49 -14.80 -1.61
N GLU A 72 -3.47 -14.83 -0.29
CA GLU A 72 -4.58 -15.31 0.54
C GLU A 72 -5.78 -14.36 0.43
N LEU A 73 -5.51 -13.05 0.53
CA LEU A 73 -6.55 -12.04 0.41
C LEU A 73 -7.21 -12.04 -0.97
N ILE A 74 -6.44 -12.10 -2.05
CA ILE A 74 -6.98 -12.13 -3.42
C ILE A 74 -7.86 -13.35 -3.63
N ASN A 75 -7.48 -14.52 -3.09
CA ASN A 75 -8.30 -15.73 -3.18
C ASN A 75 -9.63 -15.56 -2.41
N ALA A 76 -9.59 -14.97 -1.21
CA ALA A 76 -10.79 -14.69 -0.43
C ALA A 76 -11.71 -13.68 -1.14
N LEU A 77 -11.16 -12.59 -1.69
CA LEU A 77 -11.90 -11.61 -2.46
C LEU A 77 -12.54 -12.21 -3.70
N LYS A 78 -11.79 -12.95 -4.52
CA LYS A 78 -12.32 -13.62 -5.73
C LYS A 78 -13.44 -14.60 -5.39
N HIS A 79 -13.36 -15.28 -4.25
CA HIS A 79 -14.44 -16.14 -3.79
C HIS A 79 -15.72 -15.36 -3.53
N GLN A 80 -15.63 -14.20 -2.86
CA GLN A 80 -16.80 -13.33 -2.62
C GLN A 80 -17.31 -12.68 -3.92
N TRP A 81 -16.40 -12.25 -4.81
CA TRP A 81 -16.75 -11.63 -6.09
C TRP A 81 -17.40 -12.62 -7.09
N SER A 82 -17.23 -13.92 -6.92
CA SER A 82 -17.85 -14.94 -7.79
C SER A 82 -19.38 -14.86 -7.84
N THR A 83 -20.00 -14.18 -6.88
CA THR A 83 -21.45 -13.89 -6.89
C THR A 83 -21.82 -12.73 -7.83
N VAL A 84 -20.84 -12.03 -8.38
CA VAL A 84 -20.97 -10.86 -9.25
C VAL A 84 -20.13 -11.08 -10.51
N PRO A 85 -20.66 -11.73 -11.55
CA PRO A 85 -19.87 -12.16 -12.71
C PRO A 85 -19.12 -11.04 -13.44
N GLU A 86 -19.66 -9.81 -13.41
CA GLU A 86 -19.04 -8.65 -14.04
C GLU A 86 -17.67 -8.31 -13.45
N LEU A 87 -17.42 -8.69 -12.20
CA LEU A 87 -16.13 -8.48 -11.51
C LEU A 87 -14.99 -9.37 -12.03
N ASP A 88 -15.29 -10.36 -12.86
CA ASP A 88 -14.26 -11.15 -13.57
C ASP A 88 -13.45 -10.29 -14.54
N ALA A 89 -13.98 -9.13 -14.94
CA ALA A 89 -13.30 -8.17 -15.79
C ALA A 89 -12.32 -7.25 -15.05
N ILE A 90 -12.15 -7.38 -13.72
CA ILE A 90 -11.14 -6.65 -12.96
C ILE A 90 -9.75 -7.06 -13.44
N ASP A 91 -8.97 -6.09 -13.91
CA ASP A 91 -7.63 -6.28 -14.45
C ASP A 91 -6.52 -5.75 -13.55
N GLU A 92 -6.83 -4.81 -12.65
CA GLU A 92 -5.86 -4.27 -11.70
C GLU A 92 -6.41 -4.29 -10.27
N ILE A 93 -5.56 -4.70 -9.31
CA ILE A 93 -5.89 -4.68 -7.88
C ILE A 93 -4.70 -4.13 -7.10
N THR A 94 -4.92 -3.01 -6.42
CA THR A 94 -3.98 -2.41 -5.47
C THR A 94 -4.47 -2.63 -4.04
N LEU A 95 -3.56 -3.05 -3.17
CA LEU A 95 -3.83 -3.29 -1.75
C LEU A 95 -2.98 -2.36 -0.90
N HIS A 96 -3.61 -1.68 0.05
CA HIS A 96 -2.93 -0.87 1.05
C HIS A 96 -3.18 -1.48 2.42
N TYR A 97 -2.09 -1.80 3.13
CA TYR A 97 -2.08 -2.37 4.48
C TYR A 97 -1.80 -1.22 5.46
N LEU A 98 -2.85 -0.63 6.03
CA LEU A 98 -2.75 0.57 6.85
C LEU A 98 -3.66 0.45 8.07
N THR A 99 -3.20 0.96 9.21
CA THR A 99 -3.99 1.04 10.46
C THR A 99 -4.60 -0.29 10.91
N GLY A 100 -3.95 -1.41 10.57
CA GLY A 100 -4.41 -2.75 10.93
C GLY A 100 -5.55 -3.30 10.07
N GLU A 101 -5.86 -2.67 8.94
CA GLU A 101 -6.88 -3.08 7.98
C GLU A 101 -6.33 -3.05 6.54
N ILE A 102 -7.07 -3.64 5.61
CA ILE A 102 -6.71 -3.61 4.20
C ILE A 102 -7.70 -2.75 3.41
N SER A 103 -7.18 -1.77 2.68
CA SER A 103 -7.93 -1.04 1.67
C SER A 103 -7.70 -1.68 0.30
N VAL A 104 -8.79 -2.05 -0.38
CA VAL A 104 -8.78 -2.67 -1.70
C VAL A 104 -9.20 -1.64 -2.74
N GLU A 105 -8.33 -1.33 -3.68
CA GLU A 105 -8.67 -0.56 -4.88
C GLU A 105 -8.58 -1.51 -6.08
N ALA A 106 -9.68 -1.67 -6.81
CA ALA A 106 -9.74 -2.46 -8.03
C ALA A 106 -10.08 -1.59 -9.23
N CYS A 107 -9.55 -1.95 -10.39
CA CYS A 107 -9.84 -1.28 -11.66
C CYS A 107 -10.37 -2.29 -12.68
N MET A 108 -11.25 -1.81 -13.55
CA MET A 108 -11.75 -2.60 -14.69
C MET A 108 -12.11 -1.70 -15.88
N PRO A 109 -12.08 -2.22 -17.12
CA PRO A 109 -12.46 -1.45 -18.29
C PRO A 109 -13.94 -1.01 -18.27
N LEU A 110 -14.19 0.28 -18.45
CA LEU A 110 -15.55 0.84 -18.52
C LEU A 110 -16.40 0.21 -19.64
N GLU A 111 -15.76 -0.16 -20.75
CA GLU A 111 -16.41 -0.80 -21.88
C GLU A 111 -17.09 -2.14 -21.54
N LYS A 112 -16.69 -2.79 -20.44
CA LYS A 112 -17.30 -4.02 -19.96
C LYS A 112 -18.62 -3.78 -19.19
N VAL A 113 -18.89 -2.54 -18.79
CA VAL A 113 -20.10 -2.17 -18.03
C VAL A 113 -21.10 -1.46 -18.91
N GLY A 114 -20.64 -0.58 -19.81
CA GLY A 114 -21.44 0.03 -20.88
C GLY A 114 -22.33 1.20 -20.47
N ASP A 115 -22.74 1.35 -19.21
CA ASP A 115 -23.65 2.39 -18.74
C ASP A 115 -23.23 2.96 -17.38
N LEU A 116 -23.40 4.29 -17.21
CA LEU A 116 -23.05 5.00 -15.97
C LEU A 116 -23.90 4.57 -14.76
N GLU A 117 -25.16 4.24 -14.94
CA GLU A 117 -26.00 3.76 -13.83
C GLU A 117 -25.55 2.35 -13.38
N LEU A 118 -25.19 1.49 -14.32
CA LEU A 118 -24.63 0.17 -14.02
C LEU A 118 -23.28 0.27 -13.31
N THR A 119 -22.46 1.30 -13.58
CA THR A 119 -21.20 1.48 -12.85
C THR A 119 -21.44 1.73 -11.36
N LYS A 120 -22.44 2.53 -10.99
CA LYS A 120 -22.78 2.79 -9.58
C LYS A 120 -23.29 1.54 -8.88
N GLU A 121 -24.15 0.79 -9.55
CA GLU A 121 -24.66 -0.48 -9.03
C GLU A 121 -23.51 -1.47 -8.81
N LEU A 122 -22.61 -1.59 -9.79
CA LEU A 122 -21.48 -2.49 -9.73
C LEU A 122 -20.49 -2.08 -8.63
N GLN A 123 -20.25 -0.77 -8.43
CA GLN A 123 -19.46 -0.28 -7.31
C GLN A 123 -20.05 -0.67 -5.95
N ALA A 124 -21.37 -0.58 -5.81
CA ALA A 124 -22.07 -0.97 -4.57
C ALA A 124 -21.92 -2.49 -4.32
N ARG A 125 -22.17 -3.32 -5.35
CA ARG A 125 -22.03 -4.78 -5.27
C ARG A 125 -20.59 -5.21 -4.99
N PHE A 126 -19.61 -4.57 -5.63
CA PHE A 126 -18.20 -4.79 -5.36
C PHE A 126 -17.84 -4.46 -3.91
N HIS A 127 -18.31 -3.30 -3.41
CA HIS A 127 -18.08 -2.89 -2.03
C HIS A 127 -18.68 -3.92 -1.07
N GLU A 128 -19.95 -4.27 -1.23
CA GLU A 128 -20.64 -5.24 -0.38
C GLU A 128 -19.94 -6.60 -0.35
N ALA A 129 -19.60 -7.14 -1.52
CA ALA A 129 -18.91 -8.43 -1.64
C ALA A 129 -17.50 -8.38 -1.00
N SER A 130 -16.76 -7.30 -1.21
CA SER A 130 -15.42 -7.14 -0.64
C SER A 130 -15.43 -7.02 0.89
N MET A 131 -16.42 -6.35 1.46
CA MET A 131 -16.58 -6.19 2.91
C MET A 131 -16.98 -7.50 3.64
N GLN A 132 -17.30 -8.57 2.91
CA GLN A 132 -17.46 -9.90 3.52
C GLN A 132 -16.13 -10.53 3.94
N VAL A 133 -14.99 -10.00 3.49
CA VAL A 133 -13.66 -10.46 3.91
C VAL A 133 -13.25 -9.69 5.18
N PRO A 134 -13.07 -10.36 6.34
CA PRO A 134 -12.95 -9.70 7.66
C PRO A 134 -11.79 -8.71 7.79
N SER A 135 -10.72 -8.87 6.99
CA SER A 135 -9.55 -7.98 7.02
C SER A 135 -9.69 -6.73 6.13
N VAL A 136 -10.79 -6.60 5.38
CA VAL A 136 -11.04 -5.47 4.49
C VAL A 136 -11.80 -4.39 5.24
N GLY A 137 -11.18 -3.22 5.40
CA GLY A 137 -11.81 -2.03 5.99
C GLY A 137 -12.38 -1.06 4.95
N LYS A 138 -11.87 -1.13 3.70
CA LYS A 138 -12.33 -0.28 2.61
C LYS A 138 -12.20 -0.99 1.26
N ALA A 139 -13.18 -0.81 0.38
CA ALA A 139 -13.14 -1.31 -0.98
C ALA A 139 -13.68 -0.28 -1.98
N VAL A 140 -12.94 -0.03 -3.05
CA VAL A 140 -13.30 0.95 -4.11
C VAL A 140 -13.07 0.32 -5.48
N LEU A 141 -14.09 0.34 -6.33
CA LEU A 141 -13.98 -0.04 -7.74
C LEU A 141 -13.88 1.22 -8.60
N ARG A 142 -12.90 1.23 -9.50
CA ARG A 142 -12.67 2.28 -10.49
C ARG A 142 -12.83 1.73 -11.90
N PHE A 143 -13.04 2.63 -12.85
CA PHE A 143 -13.16 2.30 -14.27
C PHE A 143 -12.16 3.13 -15.07
N HIS A 144 -11.61 2.54 -16.11
CA HIS A 144 -10.70 3.19 -17.05
C HIS A 144 -11.11 2.92 -18.50
#